data_7131e16a8c3129856c451b3ef74d291a
#
_entry.id   7131e16a8c3129856c451b3ef74d291a
#
_cell.length_a   1.000
_cell.length_b   1.000
_cell.length_c   1.000
_cell.angle_alpha   90.00
_cell.angle_beta   90.00
_cell.angle_gamma   90.00
#
_symmetry.space_group_name_H-M   'P 1'
#
loop_
_entity.id
_entity.type
_entity.pdbx_description
1 polymer ?
#
loop_
_entity_poly.entity_id
_entity_poly.type
_entity_poly.pdbx_seq_one_letter_code
_entity_poly.pdbx_strand_id
1 'polypeptide(L)'
;SPFECAIICFASKNDTTSIEMGIKVKNFLEQNNIETVLDDSDENFSGKLKKFNLIGIPFQILIGKNPDKNKVEFKEVGNNSKMISLEEALNFIKSKKIN
;
A
#
# COMPACT_ATOMS: atom_id res chain seq x y z
N SER A 1 15.07 3.59 4.12
CA SER A 1 13.99 4.46 3.62
C SER A 1 13.18 5.01 4.78
N PRO A 2 12.75 6.29 4.72
CA PRO A 2 11.86 6.81 5.75
C PRO A 2 10.44 6.27 5.65
N PHE A 3 10.06 5.72 4.50
CA PHE A 3 8.71 5.20 4.32
C PHE A 3 8.59 3.78 4.84
N GLU A 4 7.49 3.49 5.50
CA GLU A 4 7.20 2.16 6.04
C GLU A 4 6.25 1.38 5.14
N CYS A 5 5.40 2.09 4.38
CA CYS A 5 4.40 1.48 3.52
C CYS A 5 4.34 2.20 2.19
N ALA A 6 4.20 1.44 1.11
CA ALA A 6 3.94 1.99 -0.22
C ALA A 6 2.56 1.53 -0.66
N ILE A 7 1.75 2.48 -1.10
CA ILE A 7 0.45 2.17 -1.69
C ILE A 7 0.63 2.21 -3.20
N ILE A 8 0.36 1.11 -3.86
CA ILE A 8 0.59 0.96 -5.29
C ILE A 8 -0.76 0.81 -5.99
N CYS A 9 -1.16 1.85 -6.72
CA CYS A 9 -2.36 1.82 -7.55
C CYS A 9 -1.96 1.34 -8.93
N PHE A 10 -2.44 0.16 -9.31
CA PHE A 10 -2.08 -0.43 -10.61
C PHE A 10 -3.26 -0.52 -11.56
N ALA A 11 -4.39 0.08 -11.20
CA ALA A 11 -5.50 0.23 -12.12
C ALA A 11 -5.20 1.36 -13.10
N SER A 12 -6.05 1.49 -14.12
CA SER A 12 -5.90 2.56 -15.09
C SER A 12 -5.84 3.93 -14.40
N LYS A 13 -5.01 4.81 -14.93
CA LYS A 13 -4.89 6.19 -14.47
C LYS A 13 -6.24 6.93 -14.44
N ASN A 14 -7.19 6.49 -15.26
CA ASN A 14 -8.52 7.09 -15.29
C ASN A 14 -9.47 6.48 -14.26
N ASP A 15 -9.01 5.51 -13.49
CA ASP A 15 -9.84 4.88 -12.46
C ASP A 15 -9.77 5.69 -11.18
N THR A 16 -10.66 6.67 -11.07
CA THR A 16 -10.67 7.57 -9.92
C THR A 16 -11.03 6.85 -8.63
N THR A 17 -11.80 5.77 -8.71
CA THR A 17 -12.17 4.99 -7.52
C THR A 17 -10.94 4.38 -6.86
N SER A 18 -10.03 3.82 -7.64
CA SER A 18 -8.79 3.25 -7.11
C SER A 18 -7.90 4.32 -6.48
N ILE A 19 -7.78 5.47 -7.15
CA ILE A 19 -6.97 6.57 -6.62
C ILE A 19 -7.56 7.12 -5.34
N GLU A 20 -8.87 7.29 -5.29
CA GLU A 20 -9.57 7.74 -4.08
C GLU A 20 -9.34 6.77 -2.91
N MET A 21 -9.41 5.47 -3.18
CA MET A 21 -9.11 4.47 -2.15
C MET A 21 -7.67 4.59 -1.67
N GLY A 22 -6.74 4.79 -2.60
CA GLY A 22 -5.33 4.98 -2.26
C GLY A 22 -5.11 6.18 -1.35
N ILE A 23 -5.76 7.29 -1.64
CA ILE A 23 -5.68 8.51 -0.83
C ILE A 23 -6.26 8.26 0.56
N LYS A 24 -7.41 7.59 0.63
CA LYS A 24 -8.05 7.25 1.89
C LYS A 24 -7.13 6.39 2.77
N VAL A 25 -6.52 5.37 2.18
CA VAL A 25 -5.61 4.47 2.89
C VAL A 25 -4.37 5.23 3.38
N LYS A 26 -3.81 6.08 2.51
CA LYS A 26 -2.65 6.89 2.88
C LYS A 26 -2.96 7.79 4.06
N ASN A 27 -4.09 8.49 4.01
CA ASN A 27 -4.48 9.40 5.10
C ASN A 27 -4.67 8.64 6.40
N PHE A 28 -5.31 7.47 6.35
CA PHE A 28 -5.52 6.64 7.53
C PHE A 28 -4.19 6.22 8.16
N LEU A 29 -3.26 5.73 7.34
CA LEU A 29 -1.97 5.28 7.85
C LEU A 29 -1.15 6.44 8.42
N GLU A 30 -1.15 7.59 7.74
CA GLU A 30 -0.38 8.74 8.22
C GLU A 30 -0.97 9.32 9.48
N GLN A 31 -2.28 9.29 9.65
CA GLN A 31 -2.92 9.70 10.90
C GLN A 31 -2.53 8.78 12.07
N ASN A 32 -2.08 7.58 11.77
CA ASN A 32 -1.61 6.62 12.75
C ASN A 32 -0.08 6.51 12.78
N ASN A 33 0.59 7.55 12.29
CA ASN A 33 2.05 7.70 12.35
C ASN A 33 2.83 6.68 11.52
N ILE A 34 2.23 6.20 10.43
CA ILE A 34 2.91 5.33 9.46
C ILE A 34 3.29 6.17 8.26
N GLU A 35 4.58 6.33 8.02
CA GLU A 35 5.10 7.07 6.87
C GLU A 35 4.76 6.30 5.59
N THR A 36 3.98 6.92 4.70
CA THR A 36 3.39 6.22 3.56
C THR A 36 3.61 7.00 2.27
N VAL A 37 3.97 6.29 1.22
CA VAL A 37 4.06 6.88 -0.13
C VAL A 37 2.99 6.25 -1.02
N LEU A 38 2.36 7.08 -1.85
CA LEU A 38 1.33 6.64 -2.80
C LEU A 38 1.89 6.76 -4.21
N ASP A 39 1.82 5.66 -4.96
CA ASP A 39 2.22 5.65 -6.36
C ASP A 39 1.00 5.39 -7.25
N ASP A 40 0.54 6.43 -7.92
CA ASP A 40 -0.56 6.37 -8.87
C ASP A 40 -0.09 6.62 -10.31
N SER A 41 1.20 6.46 -10.57
CA SER A 41 1.79 6.70 -11.89
C SER A 41 1.34 5.65 -12.90
N ASP A 42 1.61 5.91 -14.19
CA ASP A 42 1.28 4.99 -15.29
C ASP A 42 2.27 3.84 -15.44
N GLU A 43 3.30 3.81 -14.64
CA GLU A 43 4.27 2.73 -14.68
C GLU A 43 3.58 1.39 -14.45
N ASN A 44 4.04 0.31 -15.10
CA ASN A 44 3.40 -0.98 -14.95
C ASN A 44 3.59 -1.54 -13.53
N PHE A 45 2.71 -2.46 -13.16
CA PHE A 45 2.69 -3.03 -11.81
C PHE A 45 4.01 -3.69 -11.41
N SER A 46 4.59 -4.47 -12.31
CA SER A 46 5.85 -5.16 -12.02
C SER A 46 6.99 -4.18 -11.76
N GLY A 47 7.05 -3.10 -12.52
CA GLY A 47 8.05 -2.05 -12.33
C GLY A 47 7.89 -1.36 -10.99
N LYS A 48 6.65 -1.09 -10.59
CA LYS A 48 6.37 -0.46 -9.29
C LYS A 48 6.80 -1.34 -8.14
N LEU A 49 6.43 -2.63 -8.17
CA LEU A 49 6.84 -3.57 -7.13
C LEU A 49 8.35 -3.66 -7.02
N LYS A 50 9.02 -3.78 -8.15
CA LYS A 50 10.48 -3.88 -8.18
C LYS A 50 11.13 -2.63 -7.60
N LYS A 51 10.62 -1.46 -7.97
CA LYS A 51 11.13 -0.19 -7.48
C LYS A 51 11.05 -0.11 -5.96
N PHE A 52 9.88 -0.41 -5.39
CA PHE A 52 9.70 -0.31 -3.95
C PHE A 52 10.45 -1.38 -3.18
N ASN A 53 10.63 -2.57 -3.77
CA ASN A 53 11.49 -3.59 -3.17
C ASN A 53 12.94 -3.12 -3.11
N LEU A 54 13.42 -2.49 -4.18
CA LEU A 54 14.81 -2.02 -4.24
C LEU A 54 15.12 -0.90 -3.26
N ILE A 55 14.15 -0.01 -3.00
CA ILE A 55 14.39 1.08 -2.06
C ILE A 55 14.07 0.71 -0.62
N GLY A 56 13.70 -0.55 -0.37
CA GLY A 56 13.61 -1.07 0.98
C GLY A 56 12.37 -0.69 1.78
N ILE A 57 11.24 -0.44 1.11
CA ILE A 57 9.98 -0.19 1.81
C ILE A 57 9.38 -1.54 2.16
N PRO A 58 9.22 -1.86 3.47
CA PRO A 58 8.90 -3.24 3.88
C PRO A 58 7.45 -3.67 3.62
N PHE A 59 6.50 -2.74 3.59
CA PHE A 59 5.09 -3.08 3.45
C PHE A 59 4.48 -2.42 2.24
N GLN A 60 3.56 -3.12 1.58
CA GLN A 60 2.93 -2.65 0.35
C GLN A 60 1.43 -2.91 0.43
N ILE A 61 0.64 -1.95 -0.03
CA ILE A 61 -0.80 -2.12 -0.19
C ILE A 61 -1.10 -1.95 -1.67
N LEU A 62 -1.70 -2.97 -2.26
CA LEU A 62 -1.93 -3.03 -3.69
C LEU A 62 -3.39 -2.72 -3.97
N ILE A 63 -3.64 -1.74 -4.84
CA ILE A 63 -5.00 -1.32 -5.17
C ILE A 63 -5.21 -1.46 -6.68
N GLY A 64 -6.09 -2.36 -7.05
CA GLY A 64 -6.45 -2.59 -8.44
C GLY A 64 -7.80 -1.98 -8.77
N LYS A 65 -8.39 -2.46 -9.85
CA LYS A 65 -9.69 -2.01 -10.32
C LYS A 65 -10.78 -2.50 -9.37
N ASN A 66 -11.77 -1.64 -9.10
CA ASN A 66 -12.90 -1.96 -8.21
C ASN A 66 -12.45 -2.45 -6.84
N PRO A 67 -11.70 -1.63 -6.08
CA PRO A 67 -11.18 -2.09 -4.80
C PRO A 67 -12.29 -2.33 -3.78
N ASP A 68 -12.09 -3.33 -2.93
CA ASP A 68 -12.96 -3.57 -1.79
C ASP A 68 -12.82 -2.40 -0.82
N LYS A 69 -13.95 -1.92 -0.29
CA LYS A 69 -13.93 -0.77 0.63
C LYS A 69 -13.51 -1.14 2.04
N ASN A 70 -13.57 -2.43 2.38
CA ASN A 70 -13.32 -2.89 3.74
C ASN A 70 -12.02 -3.65 3.90
N LYS A 71 -11.43 -4.12 2.80
CA LYS A 71 -10.19 -4.89 2.83
C LYS A 71 -9.19 -4.36 1.83
N VAL A 72 -7.93 -4.57 2.13
CA VAL A 72 -6.84 -4.18 1.23
C VAL A 72 -5.97 -5.40 0.94
N GLU A 73 -5.36 -5.40 -0.22
CA GLU A 73 -4.38 -6.43 -0.57
C GLU A 73 -3.04 -5.99 0.02
N PHE A 74 -2.63 -6.67 1.08
CA PHE A 74 -1.46 -6.30 1.89
C PHE A 74 -0.32 -7.27 1.63
N LYS A 75 0.88 -6.72 1.49
CA LYS A 75 2.06 -7.52 1.20
C LYS A 75 3.25 -7.03 2.02
N GLU A 76 3.92 -7.94 2.70
CA GLU A 76 5.23 -7.69 3.26
C GLU A 76 6.27 -8.16 2.25
N VAL A 77 7.37 -7.41 2.09
CA VAL A 77 8.42 -7.78 1.14
C VAL A 77 8.92 -9.19 1.44
N GLY A 78 8.98 -10.03 0.41
CA GLY A 78 9.40 -11.42 0.53
C GLY A 78 8.26 -12.40 0.78
N ASN A 79 7.05 -11.91 1.03
CA ASN A 79 5.89 -12.76 1.29
C ASN A 79 4.81 -12.56 0.23
N ASN A 80 3.86 -13.48 0.17
CA ASN A 80 2.71 -13.35 -0.71
C ASN A 80 1.73 -12.32 -0.15
N SER A 81 0.96 -11.67 -1.03
CA SER A 81 -0.07 -10.76 -0.60
C SER A 81 -1.27 -11.50 -0.02
N LYS A 82 -2.04 -10.81 0.79
CA LYS A 82 -3.28 -11.35 1.36
C LYS A 82 -4.28 -10.23 1.56
N MET A 83 -5.56 -10.58 1.52
CA MET A 83 -6.64 -9.63 1.74
C MET A 83 -6.93 -9.54 3.24
N ILE A 84 -6.73 -8.36 3.81
CA ILE A 84 -6.98 -8.12 5.23
C ILE A 84 -7.66 -6.77 5.39
N SER A 85 -8.23 -6.53 6.56
CA SER A 85 -8.81 -5.22 6.84
C SER A 85 -7.70 -4.18 7.01
N LEU A 86 -8.05 -2.92 6.82
CA LEU A 86 -7.09 -1.83 7.01
C LEU A 86 -6.60 -1.76 8.46
N GLU A 87 -7.49 -2.07 9.41
CA GLU A 87 -7.12 -2.15 10.82
C GLU A 87 -6.07 -3.23 11.07
N GLU A 88 -6.27 -4.42 10.48
CA GLU A 88 -5.31 -5.50 10.60
C GLU A 88 -3.96 -5.12 9.99
N ALA A 89 -3.98 -4.45 8.85
CA ALA A 89 -2.75 -3.98 8.20
C ALA A 89 -2.01 -3.00 9.11
N LEU A 90 -2.73 -2.06 9.70
CA LEU A 90 -2.16 -1.09 10.62
C LEU A 90 -1.52 -1.77 11.82
N ASN A 91 -2.25 -2.70 12.44
CA ASN A 91 -1.75 -3.41 13.62
C ASN A 91 -0.50 -4.23 13.29
N PHE A 92 -0.48 -4.85 12.12
CA PHE A 92 0.69 -5.63 11.70
C PHE A 92 1.92 -4.73 11.52
N ILE A 93 1.75 -3.59 10.85
CA ILE A 93 2.85 -2.65 10.65
C ILE A 93 3.37 -2.15 12.00
N LYS A 94 2.46 -1.78 12.90
CA LYS A 94 2.84 -1.31 14.24
C LYS A 94 3.58 -2.36 15.03
N SER A 95 3.20 -3.62 14.90
CA SER A 95 3.88 -4.71 15.63
C SER A 95 5.33 -4.85 15.19
N LYS A 96 5.65 -4.50 13.96
CA LYS A 96 7.02 -4.58 13.45
C LYS A 96 7.85 -3.34 13.81
N LYS A 97 7.22 -2.26 14.23
CA LYS A 97 7.93 -1.01 14.58
C LYS A 97 8.44 -1.00 16.00
N ILE A 98 7.97 -1.88 16.84
CA ILE A 98 8.21 -1.82 18.29
C ILE A 98 9.64 -2.24 18.70
N ASN A 99 10.42 -2.70 17.80
CA ASN A 99 11.78 -3.15 18.11
C ASN A 99 12.76 -2.02 18.24
#